data_3995f70577ea21a9a33b7589943cb1c8
#
_entry.id   3995f70577ea21a9a33b7589943cb1c8
#
_cell.length_a   1.000
_cell.length_b   1.000
_cell.length_c   1.000
_cell.angle_alpha   90.00
_cell.angle_beta   90.00
_cell.angle_gamma   90.00
#
_symmetry.space_group_name_H-M   'P 1'
#
loop_
_entity.id
_entity.type
_entity.pdbx_description
1 polymer ?
#
loop_
_entity_poly.entity_id
_entity_poly.type
_entity_poly.pdbx_seq_one_letter_code
_entity_poly.pdbx_strand_id
1 'polypeptide(L)' 'MQYRIGELAEKCSVNKETIRYYERLGLIPEPNRTEKGYRMYSLQTIDRLNFIKRMQELGFTLNEIDKLLGVVDRDEAKCR' A
#
# COMPACT_ATOMS: atom_id res chain seq x y z
N MET A 1 -13.90 5.43 -4.00
CA MET A 1 -13.08 6.02 -5.06
C MET A 1 -11.91 5.11 -5.38
N GLN A 2 -11.58 4.97 -6.66
CA GLN A 2 -10.49 4.11 -7.08
C GLN A 2 -9.55 4.88 -8.00
N TYR A 3 -8.28 4.48 -7.99
CA TYR A 3 -7.22 5.20 -8.72
C TYR A 3 -6.40 4.20 -9.54
N ARG A 4 -5.95 4.63 -10.70
CA ARG A 4 -4.98 3.88 -11.48
C ARG A 4 -3.59 4.07 -10.86
N ILE A 5 -2.65 3.17 -11.20
CA ILE A 5 -1.31 3.20 -10.62
C ILE A 5 -0.61 4.55 -10.84
N GLY A 6 -0.80 5.17 -12.01
CA GLY A 6 -0.22 6.48 -12.30
C GLY A 6 -0.73 7.58 -11.38
N GLU A 7 -2.03 7.58 -11.11
CA GLU A 7 -2.67 8.53 -10.21
C GLU A 7 -2.21 8.30 -8.77
N LEU A 8 -2.12 7.04 -8.36
CA LEU A 8 -1.66 6.65 -7.04
C LEU A 8 -0.22 7.11 -6.82
N ALA A 9 0.65 6.86 -7.80
CA ALA A 9 2.06 7.26 -7.74
C ALA A 9 2.19 8.77 -7.57
N GLU A 10 1.40 9.53 -8.32
CA GLU A 10 1.40 10.98 -8.25
C GLU A 10 0.92 11.48 -6.88
N LYS A 11 -0.18 10.94 -6.38
CA LYS A 11 -0.74 11.34 -5.08
C LYS A 11 0.19 11.04 -3.92
N CYS A 12 0.94 9.95 -4.01
CA CYS A 12 1.85 9.52 -2.94
C CYS A 12 3.29 9.97 -3.16
N SER A 13 3.57 10.65 -4.26
CA SER A 13 4.92 11.10 -4.62
C SER A 13 5.93 9.96 -4.65
N VAL A 14 5.54 8.84 -5.25
CA VAL A 14 6.39 7.66 -5.40
C VAL A 14 6.35 7.19 -6.85
N ASN A 15 7.29 6.32 -7.23
CA ASN A 15 7.32 5.72 -8.56
C ASN A 15 6.32 4.57 -8.67
N LYS A 16 5.82 4.32 -9.87
CA LYS A 16 4.98 3.16 -10.14
C LYS A 16 5.67 1.85 -9.74
N GLU A 17 6.98 1.76 -9.99
CA GLU A 17 7.77 0.58 -9.64
C GLU A 17 7.84 0.37 -8.14
N THR A 18 7.90 1.43 -7.36
CA THR A 18 7.85 1.36 -5.90
C THR A 18 6.54 0.75 -5.43
N ILE A 19 5.44 1.15 -6.04
CA ILE A 19 4.11 0.61 -5.71
C ILE A 19 4.07 -0.89 -6.03
N ARG A 20 4.56 -1.28 -7.20
CA ARG A 20 4.61 -2.69 -7.60
C ARG A 20 5.50 -3.51 -6.68
N TYR A 21 6.60 -2.94 -6.25
CA TYR A 21 7.53 -3.59 -5.33
C TYR A 21 6.86 -3.85 -3.98
N TYR A 22 6.19 -2.85 -3.41
CA TYR A 22 5.48 -3.01 -2.15
C TYR A 22 4.32 -4.01 -2.27
N GLU A 23 3.65 -4.02 -3.39
CA GLU A 23 2.59 -5.00 -3.69
C GLU A 23 3.15 -6.42 -3.67
N ARG A 24 4.31 -6.64 -4.31
CA ARG A 24 4.98 -7.95 -4.32
C ARG A 24 5.43 -8.40 -2.94
N LEU A 25 5.84 -7.44 -2.09
CA LEU A 25 6.25 -7.74 -0.73
C LEU A 25 5.05 -7.97 0.21
N GLY A 26 3.83 -7.71 -0.26
CA GLY A 26 2.64 -7.84 0.56
C GLY A 26 2.41 -6.67 1.51
N LEU A 27 3.13 -5.56 1.32
CA LEU A 27 2.98 -4.38 2.17
C LEU A 27 1.71 -3.60 1.87
N ILE A 28 1.21 -3.68 0.65
CA ILE A 28 -0.05 -3.09 0.25
C ILE A 28 -0.94 -4.19 -0.33
N PRO A 29 -2.27 -4.07 -0.19
CA PRO A 29 -3.18 -5.10 -0.69
C PRO A 29 -3.17 -5.14 -2.20
N GLU A 30 -3.52 -6.31 -2.75
CA GLU A 30 -3.67 -6.44 -4.18
C GLU A 30 -4.79 -5.53 -4.68
N PRO A 31 -4.56 -4.83 -5.79
CA PRO A 31 -5.59 -3.95 -6.34
C PRO A 31 -6.73 -4.74 -6.98
N ASN A 32 -7.89 -4.12 -6.99
CA ASN A 32 -9.00 -4.62 -7.80
C ASN A 32 -8.65 -4.41 -9.27
N ARG A 33 -9.27 -5.20 -10.13
CA ARG A 33 -9.08 -5.05 -11.57
C ARG A 33 -10.40 -4.72 -12.24
N THR A 34 -10.34 -3.87 -13.25
CA THR A 34 -11.49 -3.60 -14.10
C THR A 34 -11.76 -4.79 -15.01
N GLU A 35 -12.87 -4.77 -15.72
CA GLU A 35 -13.20 -5.80 -16.70
C GLU A 35 -12.11 -5.94 -17.77
N LYS A 36 -11.42 -4.85 -18.08
CA LYS A 36 -10.33 -4.84 -19.04
C LYS A 36 -8.99 -5.25 -18.45
N GLY A 37 -8.95 -5.59 -17.15
CA GLY A 37 -7.74 -6.06 -16.47
C GLY A 37 -6.83 -4.97 -15.93
N TYR A 38 -7.28 -3.72 -15.92
CA TYR A 38 -6.50 -2.62 -15.35
C TYR A 38 -6.57 -2.65 -13.82
N ARG A 39 -5.43 -2.37 -13.18
CA ARG A 39 -5.34 -2.30 -11.72
C ARG A 39 -5.98 -1.03 -11.21
N MET A 40 -6.84 -1.18 -10.20
CA MET A 40 -7.51 -0.05 -9.54
C MET A 40 -7.23 -0.10 -8.04
N TYR A 41 -6.69 0.98 -7.52
CA TYR A 41 -6.27 1.08 -6.12
C TYR A 41 -7.26 1.92 -5.32
N SER A 42 -7.51 1.51 -4.08
CA SER A 42 -8.47 2.18 -3.20
C SER A 42 -7.80 3.29 -2.39
N LEU A 43 -8.65 4.11 -1.74
CA LEU A 43 -8.18 5.13 -0.80
C LEU A 43 -7.37 4.51 0.34
N GLN A 44 -7.72 3.30 0.76
CA GLN A 44 -6.97 2.57 1.79
C GLN A 44 -5.51 2.33 1.37
N THR A 45 -5.29 2.09 0.09
CA THR A 45 -3.94 1.90 -0.43
C THR A 45 -3.14 3.19 -0.33
N ILE A 46 -3.77 4.33 -0.59
CA ILE A 46 -3.12 5.64 -0.44
C ILE A 46 -2.69 5.84 1.01
N ASP A 47 -3.57 5.57 1.95
CA ASP A 47 -3.26 5.70 3.38
C ASP A 47 -2.12 4.77 3.78
N ARG A 48 -2.14 3.53 3.27
CA ARG A 48 -1.10 2.54 3.55
C ARG A 48 0.26 2.98 2.99
N LEU A 49 0.29 3.50 1.77
CA LEU A 49 1.52 4.00 1.15
C LEU A 49 2.09 5.20 1.92
N ASN A 50 1.22 6.12 2.32
CA ASN A 50 1.65 7.27 3.11
C ASN A 50 2.22 6.84 4.46
N PHE A 51 1.61 5.85 5.09
CA PHE A 51 2.11 5.28 6.34
C PHE A 51 3.50 4.68 6.16
N ILE A 52 3.68 3.85 5.13
CA ILE A 52 4.97 3.21 4.84
C ILE A 52 6.04 4.27 4.61
N LYS A 53 5.73 5.27 3.79
CA LYS A 53 6.65 6.34 3.47
C LYS A 53 7.06 7.10 4.73
N ARG A 54 6.11 7.43 5.58
CA ARG A 54 6.37 8.14 6.83
C ARG A 54 7.24 7.34 7.77
N MET A 55 6.99 6.04 7.88
CA MET A 55 7.80 5.16 8.73
C MET A 55 9.24 5.10 8.23
N GLN A 56 9.45 5.03 6.92
CA GLN A 56 10.78 5.05 6.35
C GLN A 56 11.51 6.37 6.64
N GLU A 57 10.80 7.49 6.57
CA GLU A 57 11.34 8.80 6.92
C GLU A 57 11.79 8.87 8.39
N LEU A 58 11.11 8.13 9.26
CA LEU A 58 11.46 8.03 10.67
C LEU A 58 12.59 7.03 10.95
N GLY A 59 13.09 6.35 9.92
CA GLY A 59 14.21 5.44 10.04
C GLY A 59 13.86 3.96 10.16
N PHE A 60 12.59 3.59 10.01
CA PHE A 60 12.19 2.17 10.03
C PHE A 60 12.55 1.48 8.73
N THR A 61 13.01 0.24 8.82
CA THR A 61 13.25 -0.58 7.64
C THR A 61 11.93 -1.17 7.13
N LEU A 62 11.92 -1.65 5.89
CA LEU A 62 10.74 -2.30 5.34
C LEU A 62 10.35 -3.55 6.13
N ASN A 63 11.31 -4.30 6.63
CA ASN A 63 11.04 -5.46 7.49
C ASN A 63 10.31 -5.06 8.77
N GLU A 64 10.75 -3.98 9.39
CA GLU A 64 10.12 -3.46 10.61
C GLU A 64 8.71 -2.98 10.32
N ILE A 65 8.53 -2.29 9.20
CA ILE A 65 7.21 -1.80 8.77
C ILE A 65 6.28 -2.97 8.49
N ASP A 66 6.77 -4.00 7.83
CA ASP A 66 6.00 -5.21 7.55
C ASP A 66 5.48 -5.86 8.83
N LYS A 67 6.32 -5.95 9.85
CA LYS A 67 5.92 -6.49 11.14
C LYS A 67 4.84 -5.64 11.81
N LEU A 68 4.97 -4.32 11.75
CA LEU A 68 3.97 -3.41 12.29
C LEU A 68 2.63 -3.57 11.56
N LEU A 69 2.66 -3.65 10.26
CA LEU A 69 1.45 -3.86 9.46
C LEU A 69 0.80 -5.20 9.74
N GLY A 70 1.59 -6.24 9.96
CA GLY A 70 1.09 -7.55 10.33
C GLY A 70 0.32 -7.53 11.65
N VAL A 71 0.80 -6.77 12.62
CA VAL A 71 0.11 -6.60 13.91
C VAL A 71 -1.21 -5.85 13.72
N VAL A 72 -1.20 -4.75 12.99
CA VAL A 72 -2.40 -3.95 12.72
C VAL A 72 -3.44 -4.79 11.98
N ASP A 73 -3.05 -5.50 10.94
CA ASP A 73 -3.96 -6.32 10.15
C ASP A 73 -4.58 -7.45 11.00
N ARG A 74 -3.80 -8.04 11.91
CA ARG A 74 -4.32 -9.06 12.82
C ARG A 74 -5.31 -8.50 13.82
N ASP A 75 -5.07 -7.31 14.34
CA ASP A 75 -5.99 -6.65 15.26
C ASP A 75 -7.31 -6.34 14.58
N GLU A 76 -7.28 -5.86 13.35
CA GLU A 76 -8.48 -5.63 12.57
C GLU A 76 -9.27 -6.93 12.35
N ALA A 77 -8.57 -8.03 12.08
CA ALA A 77 -9.21 -9.32 11.89
C ALA A 77 -9.88 -9.82 13.18
N LYS A 78 -9.29 -9.52 14.33
CA LYS A 78 -9.87 -9.92 15.63
C LYS A 78 -11.11 -9.13 16.00
N CYS A 79 -11.24 -7.93 15.50
CA CYS A 79 -12.36 -7.05 15.80
C CYS A 79 -13.62 -7.35 14.98
N ARG A 80 -13.59 -8.33 14.14
CA ARG A 80 -14.73 -8.69 13.29
C ARG A 80 -15.56 -9.82 13.88
#